data_36356af68d2fe455c0c70d09461f9aa5
#
_entry.id   36356af68d2fe455c0c70d09461f9aa5
#
_cell.length_a   1.000
_cell.length_b   1.000
_cell.length_c   1.000
_cell.angle_alpha   90.00
_cell.angle_beta   90.00
_cell.angle_gamma   90.00
#
_symmetry.space_group_name_H-M   'P 1'
#
loop_
_entity.id
_entity.type
_entity.pdbx_description
1 polymer ?
#
loop_
_entity_poly.entity_id
_entity_poly.type
_entity_poly.pdbx_seq_one_letter_code
_entity_poly.pdbx_strand_id
1 'polypeptide(L)'
;MIGINEEILYRNASAWFDPSMRLLAGDVFTARDRTACIDRITLYLTTLPDSPVVVIKEPRITLVADLWFEAAHRAGLEAAAVIAIRDPEEVISSASASWGFSRTLSSALWLKYNLLAERLTRGAPRVFIDYFNLLGDWRREMKRTSAALDIDLDGGDGDTVEEFLSPSLRRHRRSGPTTERPVADWLLAVHEELCAAGRGEAPDVSTLDRVFDSYCAGGTEVGAALDEFRQHVSSLRYKLARPVIARTLIELQAAVHLRKGTWA
;
A
#
# COMPACT_ATOMS: atom_id res chain seq x y z
N MET A 1 9.32 -9.01 7.93
CA MET A 1 8.34 -8.62 6.89
C MET A 1 8.86 -7.53 5.96
N ILE A 2 9.12 -6.29 6.40
CA ILE A 2 9.62 -5.19 5.53
C ILE A 2 10.81 -5.64 4.68
N GLY A 3 11.81 -6.31 5.28
CA GLY A 3 12.99 -6.77 4.56
C GLY A 3 12.71 -7.80 3.46
N ILE A 4 11.62 -8.57 3.53
CA ILE A 4 11.25 -9.53 2.49
C ILE A 4 10.80 -8.78 1.24
N ASN A 5 9.85 -7.84 1.38
CA ASN A 5 9.33 -7.07 0.25
C ASN A 5 10.43 -6.19 -0.37
N GLU A 6 11.23 -5.50 0.44
CA GLU A 6 12.35 -4.69 -0.06
C GLU A 6 13.35 -5.52 -0.87
N GLU A 7 13.68 -6.74 -0.43
CA GLU A 7 14.59 -7.61 -1.16
C GLU A 7 13.97 -8.10 -2.47
N ILE A 8 12.67 -8.46 -2.48
CA ILE A 8 11.97 -8.83 -3.70
C ILE A 8 12.00 -7.68 -4.70
N LEU A 9 11.66 -6.46 -4.26
CA LEU A 9 11.68 -5.27 -5.12
C LEU A 9 13.09 -5.00 -5.65
N TYR A 10 14.09 -5.01 -4.77
CA TYR A 10 15.47 -4.73 -5.13
C TYR A 10 16.03 -5.72 -6.16
N ARG A 11 15.78 -7.03 -5.97
CA ARG A 11 16.21 -8.08 -6.93
C ARG A 11 15.60 -7.88 -8.32
N ASN A 12 14.42 -7.28 -8.37
CA ASN A 12 13.73 -6.96 -9.63
C ASN A 12 14.00 -5.53 -10.11
N ALA A 13 15.07 -4.89 -9.64
CA ALA A 13 15.48 -3.52 -9.95
C ALA A 13 14.33 -2.50 -9.80
N SER A 14 13.49 -2.70 -8.76
CA SER A 14 12.38 -1.84 -8.38
C SER A 14 12.53 -1.37 -6.94
N ALA A 15 11.69 -0.44 -6.53
CA ALA A 15 11.58 0.07 -5.17
C ALA A 15 10.11 0.40 -4.87
N TRP A 16 9.79 0.60 -3.59
CA TRP A 16 8.44 0.95 -3.18
C TRP A 16 7.93 2.26 -3.82
N PHE A 17 8.83 3.16 -4.21
CA PHE A 17 8.52 4.41 -4.90
C PHE A 17 8.76 4.38 -6.42
N ASP A 18 8.91 3.19 -7.01
CA ASP A 18 8.91 2.99 -8.46
C ASP A 18 7.49 3.21 -9.02
N PRO A 19 7.23 4.22 -9.86
CA PRO A 19 5.91 4.46 -10.40
C PRO A 19 5.52 3.48 -11.53
N SER A 20 6.46 2.68 -12.07
CA SER A 20 6.15 1.75 -13.16
C SER A 20 5.27 0.59 -12.71
N MET A 21 4.48 0.04 -13.64
CA MET A 21 3.73 -1.21 -13.46
C MET A 21 4.55 -2.44 -13.82
N ARG A 22 5.87 -2.32 -13.91
CA ARG A 22 6.78 -3.35 -14.41
C ARG A 22 6.65 -4.70 -13.70
N LEU A 23 6.42 -4.68 -12.40
CA LEU A 23 6.29 -5.93 -11.62
C LEU A 23 5.09 -6.80 -12.02
N LEU A 24 4.13 -6.25 -12.77
CA LEU A 24 3.02 -7.01 -13.35
C LEU A 24 3.37 -7.70 -14.68
N ALA A 25 4.50 -7.36 -15.30
CA ALA A 25 4.92 -8.01 -16.52
C ALA A 25 5.28 -9.47 -16.23
N GLY A 26 4.74 -10.39 -17.00
CA GLY A 26 4.85 -11.83 -16.76
C GLY A 26 6.27 -12.40 -16.85
N ASP A 27 7.22 -11.61 -17.34
CA ASP A 27 8.62 -11.96 -17.52
C ASP A 27 9.57 -11.42 -16.43
N VAL A 28 9.05 -10.64 -15.49
CA VAL A 28 9.88 -10.05 -14.41
C VAL A 28 10.39 -11.10 -13.43
N PHE A 29 9.58 -12.10 -13.15
CA PHE A 29 9.96 -13.21 -12.28
C PHE A 29 10.16 -14.46 -13.12
N THR A 30 11.35 -15.06 -13.07
CA THR A 30 11.45 -16.45 -13.54
C THR A 30 10.61 -17.36 -12.63
N ALA A 31 10.16 -18.52 -13.14
CA ALA A 31 9.40 -19.47 -12.32
C ALA A 31 10.15 -19.85 -11.04
N ARG A 32 11.48 -20.00 -11.12
CA ARG A 32 12.34 -20.28 -9.97
C ARG A 32 12.37 -19.14 -8.96
N ASP A 33 12.52 -17.90 -9.43
CA ASP A 33 12.58 -16.73 -8.53
C ASP A 33 11.23 -16.50 -7.86
N ARG A 34 10.12 -16.67 -8.61
CA ARG A 34 8.78 -16.61 -8.06
C ARG A 34 8.58 -17.64 -6.94
N THR A 35 8.94 -18.91 -7.19
CA THR A 35 8.86 -19.96 -6.18
C THR A 35 9.68 -19.62 -4.94
N ALA A 36 10.94 -19.18 -5.12
CA ALA A 36 11.80 -18.80 -3.99
C ALA A 36 11.23 -17.65 -3.16
N CYS A 37 10.58 -16.66 -3.81
CA CYS A 37 9.91 -15.56 -3.10
C CYS A 37 8.71 -16.08 -2.29
N ILE A 38 7.88 -16.93 -2.89
CA ILE A 38 6.71 -17.52 -2.22
C ILE A 38 7.16 -18.38 -1.03
N ASP A 39 8.16 -19.25 -1.21
CA ASP A 39 8.66 -20.13 -0.13
C ASP A 39 9.18 -19.29 1.05
N ARG A 40 9.84 -18.19 0.77
CA ARG A 40 10.34 -17.27 1.82
C ARG A 40 9.22 -16.56 2.57
N ILE A 41 8.17 -16.12 1.86
CA ILE A 41 6.99 -15.53 2.48
C ILE A 41 6.26 -16.59 3.30
N THR A 42 6.09 -17.82 2.77
CA THR A 42 5.48 -18.92 3.47
C THR A 42 6.21 -19.23 4.78
N LEU A 43 7.55 -19.32 4.74
CA LEU A 43 8.36 -19.52 5.94
C LEU A 43 8.15 -18.39 6.97
N TYR A 44 8.06 -17.14 6.52
CA TYR A 44 7.74 -16.02 7.41
C TYR A 44 6.36 -16.20 8.06
N LEU A 45 5.35 -16.57 7.29
CA LEU A 45 3.98 -16.76 7.78
C LEU A 45 3.91 -17.88 8.84
N THR A 46 4.72 -18.92 8.73
CA THR A 46 4.80 -20.00 9.75
C THR A 46 5.47 -19.56 11.06
N THR A 47 6.11 -18.39 11.09
CA THR A 47 6.69 -17.80 12.33
C THR A 47 5.73 -16.91 13.08
N LEU A 48 4.55 -16.65 12.53
CA LEU A 48 3.55 -15.80 13.16
C LEU A 48 2.90 -16.52 14.36
N PRO A 49 2.39 -15.78 15.35
CA PRO A 49 1.69 -16.37 16.48
C PRO A 49 0.51 -17.24 16.02
N ASP A 50 0.25 -18.30 16.75
CA ASP A 50 -0.98 -19.09 16.60
C ASP A 50 -2.15 -18.27 17.16
N SER A 51 -2.84 -17.60 16.27
CA SER A 51 -3.95 -16.68 16.57
C SER A 51 -5.05 -16.84 15.53
N PRO A 52 -6.33 -16.76 15.93
CA PRO A 52 -7.45 -16.83 14.99
C PRO A 52 -7.36 -15.79 13.89
N VAL A 53 -6.81 -14.61 14.18
CA VAL A 53 -6.61 -13.53 13.23
C VAL A 53 -5.20 -12.94 13.39
N VAL A 54 -4.49 -12.81 12.29
CA VAL A 54 -3.21 -12.11 12.22
C VAL A 54 -3.31 -10.98 11.21
N VAL A 55 -3.06 -9.75 11.64
CA VAL A 55 -3.07 -8.59 10.78
C VAL A 55 -1.66 -8.22 10.34
N ILE A 56 -1.43 -8.17 9.03
CA ILE A 56 -0.17 -7.76 8.43
C ILE A 56 -0.37 -6.41 7.73
N LYS A 57 0.21 -5.34 8.28
CA LYS A 57 0.18 -4.01 7.67
C LYS A 57 1.53 -3.69 7.04
N GLU A 58 1.60 -3.76 5.71
CA GLU A 58 2.79 -3.42 4.94
C GLU A 58 2.39 -2.99 3.52
N PRO A 59 2.46 -1.68 3.22
CA PRO A 59 1.99 -1.16 1.92
C PRO A 59 2.67 -1.80 0.70
N ARG A 60 3.93 -2.26 0.83
CA ARG A 60 4.67 -2.89 -0.28
C ARG A 60 4.09 -4.24 -0.70
N ILE A 61 3.29 -4.88 0.15
CA ILE A 61 2.56 -6.11 -0.20
C ILE A 61 1.72 -5.86 -1.44
N THR A 62 1.12 -4.70 -1.60
CA THR A 62 0.33 -4.34 -2.77
C THR A 62 1.08 -4.57 -4.09
N LEU A 63 2.39 -4.37 -4.12
CA LEU A 63 3.22 -4.51 -5.33
C LEU A 63 3.48 -5.97 -5.73
N VAL A 64 3.29 -6.90 -4.81
CA VAL A 64 3.56 -8.34 -4.94
C VAL A 64 2.47 -9.16 -4.24
N ALA A 65 1.24 -8.68 -4.27
CA ALA A 65 0.12 -9.27 -3.54
C ALA A 65 -0.16 -10.70 -3.94
N ASP A 66 0.01 -11.04 -5.21
CA ASP A 66 -0.14 -12.39 -5.74
C ASP A 66 0.82 -13.40 -5.10
N LEU A 67 2.06 -12.97 -4.77
CA LEU A 67 3.02 -13.83 -4.06
C LEU A 67 2.58 -14.05 -2.61
N TRP A 68 2.02 -13.03 -1.96
CA TRP A 68 1.53 -13.13 -0.59
C TRP A 68 0.28 -13.99 -0.47
N PHE A 69 -0.68 -13.86 -1.40
CA PHE A 69 -1.86 -14.72 -1.43
C PHE A 69 -1.50 -16.18 -1.65
N GLU A 70 -0.61 -16.47 -2.60
CA GLU A 70 -0.12 -17.83 -2.86
C GLU A 70 0.62 -18.40 -1.63
N ALA A 71 1.47 -17.60 -0.99
CA ALA A 71 2.20 -18.01 0.20
C ALA A 71 1.27 -18.28 1.39
N ALA A 72 0.25 -17.46 1.59
CA ALA A 72 -0.77 -17.69 2.62
C ALA A 72 -1.50 -18.99 2.39
N HIS A 73 -1.94 -19.25 1.16
CA HIS A 73 -2.57 -20.52 0.78
C HIS A 73 -1.66 -21.71 1.08
N ARG A 74 -0.36 -21.66 0.73
CA ARG A 74 0.61 -22.72 1.03
C ARG A 74 0.87 -22.89 2.53
N ALA A 75 0.74 -21.83 3.31
CA ALA A 75 0.83 -21.87 4.77
C ALA A 75 -0.46 -22.40 5.45
N GLY A 76 -1.50 -22.70 4.68
CA GLY A 76 -2.80 -23.13 5.22
C GLY A 76 -3.61 -22.00 5.84
N LEU A 77 -3.32 -20.74 5.47
CA LEU A 77 -4.00 -19.54 5.97
C LEU A 77 -5.02 -19.04 4.95
N GLU A 78 -6.19 -18.63 5.45
CA GLU A 78 -7.16 -17.86 4.67
C GLU A 78 -6.76 -16.39 4.67
N ALA A 79 -6.59 -15.82 3.49
CA ALA A 79 -6.15 -14.44 3.35
C ALA A 79 -7.28 -13.54 2.87
N ALA A 80 -7.45 -12.41 3.54
CA ALA A 80 -8.36 -11.35 3.15
C ALA A 80 -7.62 -10.01 3.03
N ALA A 81 -8.15 -9.09 2.24
CA ALA A 81 -7.55 -7.78 2.03
C ALA A 81 -8.37 -6.67 2.65
N VAL A 82 -7.72 -5.83 3.47
CA VAL A 82 -8.26 -4.54 3.92
C VAL A 82 -7.54 -3.44 3.17
N ILE A 83 -8.27 -2.73 2.31
CA ILE A 83 -7.72 -1.67 1.45
C ILE A 83 -8.07 -0.31 2.07
N ALA A 84 -7.06 0.37 2.58
CA ALA A 84 -7.21 1.70 3.16
C ALA A 84 -7.18 2.76 2.05
N ILE A 85 -8.23 3.56 1.98
CA ILE A 85 -8.37 4.67 1.04
C ILE A 85 -8.09 5.97 1.78
N ARG A 86 -7.32 6.84 1.16
CA ARG A 86 -7.08 8.18 1.65
C ARG A 86 -7.12 9.20 0.52
N ASP A 87 -7.60 10.40 0.84
CA ASP A 87 -7.63 11.53 -0.10
C ASP A 87 -6.27 11.71 -0.80
N PRO A 88 -6.23 11.74 -2.14
CA PRO A 88 -4.97 11.85 -2.89
C PRO A 88 -4.17 13.08 -2.53
N GLU A 89 -4.81 14.23 -2.28
CA GLU A 89 -4.12 15.48 -1.94
C GLU A 89 -3.44 15.40 -0.57
N GLU A 90 -4.07 14.72 0.40
CA GLU A 90 -3.45 14.48 1.71
C GLU A 90 -2.20 13.60 1.59
N VAL A 91 -2.28 12.53 0.76
CA VAL A 91 -1.15 11.62 0.55
C VAL A 91 -0.03 12.29 -0.22
N ILE A 92 -0.33 13.02 -1.30
CA ILE A 92 0.64 13.76 -2.10
C ILE A 92 1.37 14.79 -1.25
N SER A 93 0.64 15.58 -0.46
CA SER A 93 1.23 16.57 0.45
C SER A 93 2.13 15.92 1.50
N SER A 94 1.70 14.80 2.07
CA SER A 94 2.48 14.03 3.04
C SER A 94 3.75 13.45 2.43
N ALA A 95 3.68 12.89 1.21
CA ALA A 95 4.82 12.33 0.52
C ALA A 95 5.86 13.40 0.17
N SER A 96 5.41 14.57 -0.30
CA SER A 96 6.28 15.71 -0.56
C SER A 96 7.00 16.18 0.71
N ALA A 97 6.28 16.30 1.82
CA ALA A 97 6.86 16.75 3.09
C ALA A 97 7.83 15.74 3.71
N SER A 98 7.52 14.43 3.61
CA SER A 98 8.27 13.38 4.29
C SER A 98 9.47 12.87 3.48
N TRP A 99 9.32 12.81 2.15
CA TRP A 99 10.28 12.17 1.25
C TRP A 99 10.91 13.12 0.23
N GLY A 100 10.37 14.35 0.09
CA GLY A 100 10.81 15.32 -0.91
C GLY A 100 10.42 14.93 -2.33
N PHE A 101 9.41 14.07 -2.50
CA PHE A 101 8.92 13.71 -3.82
C PHE A 101 8.14 14.86 -4.45
N SER A 102 8.29 15.00 -5.77
CA SER A 102 7.45 15.94 -6.51
C SER A 102 5.98 15.52 -6.45
N ARG A 103 5.11 16.46 -6.79
CA ARG A 103 3.70 16.19 -6.94
C ARG A 103 3.45 15.13 -8.02
N THR A 104 4.18 15.18 -9.12
CA THR A 104 4.07 14.24 -10.24
C THR A 104 4.39 12.81 -9.80
N LEU A 105 5.52 12.58 -9.13
CA LEU A 105 5.87 11.25 -8.61
C LEU A 105 4.86 10.79 -7.56
N SER A 106 4.46 11.65 -6.63
CA SER A 106 3.51 11.31 -5.57
C SER A 106 2.14 10.94 -6.12
N SER A 107 1.65 11.65 -7.14
CA SER A 107 0.40 11.35 -7.85
C SER A 107 0.45 10.00 -8.56
N ALA A 108 1.55 9.74 -9.28
CA ALA A 108 1.76 8.47 -9.96
C ALA A 108 1.81 7.29 -8.96
N LEU A 109 2.47 7.47 -7.83
CA LEU A 109 2.51 6.45 -6.77
C LEU A 109 1.13 6.22 -6.15
N TRP A 110 0.37 7.28 -5.87
CA TRP A 110 -0.99 7.13 -5.34
C TRP A 110 -1.87 6.33 -6.30
N LEU A 111 -1.87 6.67 -7.59
CA LEU A 111 -2.60 5.93 -8.63
C LEU A 111 -2.15 4.48 -8.69
N LYS A 112 -0.85 4.23 -8.80
CA LYS A 112 -0.30 2.88 -8.87
C LYS A 112 -0.76 2.00 -7.71
N TYR A 113 -0.56 2.47 -6.47
CA TYR A 113 -0.89 1.66 -5.30
C TYR A 113 -2.38 1.37 -5.19
N ASN A 114 -3.23 2.35 -5.47
CA ASN A 114 -4.68 2.16 -5.37
C ASN A 114 -5.23 1.28 -6.51
N LEU A 115 -4.78 1.49 -7.73
CA LEU A 115 -5.15 0.65 -8.87
C LEU A 115 -4.69 -0.80 -8.68
N LEU A 116 -3.48 -1.03 -8.16
CA LEU A 116 -2.97 -2.37 -7.87
C LEU A 116 -3.71 -3.02 -6.71
N ALA A 117 -3.95 -2.29 -5.63
CA ALA A 117 -4.69 -2.81 -4.48
C ALA A 117 -6.08 -3.29 -4.89
N GLU A 118 -6.78 -2.52 -5.69
CA GLU A 118 -8.09 -2.90 -6.20
C GLU A 118 -7.99 -4.10 -7.15
N ARG A 119 -7.14 -4.04 -8.16
CA ARG A 119 -7.04 -5.05 -9.22
C ARG A 119 -6.57 -6.41 -8.72
N LEU A 120 -5.52 -6.44 -7.91
CA LEU A 120 -4.89 -7.68 -7.45
C LEU A 120 -5.69 -8.39 -6.34
N THR A 121 -6.69 -7.75 -5.78
CA THR A 121 -7.54 -8.34 -4.73
C THR A 121 -8.94 -8.71 -5.21
N ARG A 122 -9.27 -8.54 -6.51
CA ARG A 122 -10.60 -8.83 -7.06
C ARG A 122 -11.08 -10.26 -6.82
N GLY A 123 -10.17 -11.21 -6.75
CA GLY A 123 -10.47 -12.63 -6.53
C GLY A 123 -10.43 -13.08 -5.07
N ALA A 124 -10.22 -12.18 -4.12
CA ALA A 124 -10.11 -12.48 -2.70
C ALA A 124 -11.21 -11.80 -1.86
N PRO A 125 -11.56 -12.33 -0.69
CA PRO A 125 -12.33 -11.58 0.30
C PRO A 125 -11.65 -10.24 0.57
N ARG A 126 -12.40 -9.14 0.44
CA ARG A 126 -11.83 -7.80 0.60
C ARG A 126 -12.82 -6.79 1.11
N VAL A 127 -12.31 -5.77 1.77
CA VAL A 127 -13.07 -4.60 2.21
C VAL A 127 -12.26 -3.33 1.98
N PHE A 128 -12.96 -2.27 1.61
CA PHE A 128 -12.37 -0.94 1.45
C PHE A 128 -12.74 -0.09 2.66
N ILE A 129 -11.76 0.60 3.25
CA ILE A 129 -11.95 1.49 4.40
C ILE A 129 -11.46 2.89 4.02
N ASP A 130 -12.39 3.83 3.99
CA ASP A 130 -12.03 5.25 3.85
C ASP A 130 -11.51 5.77 5.20
N TYR A 131 -10.31 6.35 5.18
CA TYR A 131 -9.66 6.92 6.36
C TYR A 131 -10.50 8.02 7.03
N PHE A 132 -11.24 8.79 6.24
CA PHE A 132 -12.15 9.80 6.78
C PHE A 132 -13.28 9.16 7.60
N ASN A 133 -13.91 8.12 7.07
CA ASN A 133 -14.97 7.39 7.77
C ASN A 133 -14.44 6.70 9.02
N LEU A 134 -13.25 6.10 8.94
CA LEU A 134 -12.58 5.46 10.07
C LEU A 134 -12.33 6.45 11.22
N LEU A 135 -11.87 7.67 10.93
CA LEU A 135 -11.68 8.70 11.95
C LEU A 135 -13.00 9.27 12.48
N GLY A 136 -14.07 9.20 11.69
CA GLY A 136 -15.40 9.67 12.08
C GLY A 136 -16.14 8.69 13.00
N ASP A 137 -16.10 7.42 12.66
CA ASP A 137 -16.76 6.33 13.41
C ASP A 137 -16.03 5.00 13.15
N TRP A 138 -14.94 4.78 13.87
CA TRP A 138 -14.15 3.56 13.72
C TRP A 138 -14.90 2.29 14.12
N ARG A 139 -15.83 2.36 15.09
CA ARG A 139 -16.61 1.19 15.50
C ARG A 139 -17.52 0.71 14.39
N ARG A 140 -18.17 1.64 13.69
CA ARG A 140 -18.96 1.32 12.50
C ARG A 140 -18.12 0.67 11.42
N GLU A 141 -16.93 1.21 11.14
CA GLU A 141 -16.03 0.65 10.12
C GLU A 141 -15.50 -0.73 10.52
N MET A 142 -15.18 -0.97 11.79
CA MET A 142 -14.78 -2.30 12.26
C MET A 142 -15.92 -3.31 12.16
N LYS A 143 -17.13 -2.94 12.57
CA LYS A 143 -18.32 -3.81 12.44
C LYS A 143 -18.60 -4.15 10.97
N ARG A 144 -18.46 -3.18 10.06
CA ARG A 144 -18.61 -3.41 8.63
C ARG A 144 -17.51 -4.34 8.09
N THR A 145 -16.29 -4.19 8.56
CA THR A 145 -15.15 -5.03 8.19
C THR A 145 -15.34 -6.46 8.69
N SER A 146 -15.74 -6.64 9.96
CA SER A 146 -16.08 -7.95 10.53
C SER A 146 -17.13 -8.67 9.68
N ALA A 147 -18.23 -7.99 9.36
CA ALA A 147 -19.30 -8.57 8.56
C ALA A 147 -18.87 -8.90 7.13
N ALA A 148 -18.06 -8.05 6.49
CA ALA A 148 -17.62 -8.24 5.11
C ALA A 148 -16.59 -9.38 4.95
N LEU A 149 -15.78 -9.63 5.96
CA LEU A 149 -14.71 -10.63 5.93
C LEU A 149 -15.03 -11.88 6.74
N ASP A 150 -16.18 -11.94 7.40
CA ASP A 150 -16.59 -13.03 8.33
C ASP A 150 -15.53 -13.28 9.42
N ILE A 151 -15.01 -12.20 10.01
CA ILE A 151 -13.96 -12.23 11.04
C ILE A 151 -14.49 -11.48 12.26
N ASP A 152 -14.34 -12.06 13.46
CA ASP A 152 -14.65 -11.36 14.72
C ASP A 152 -13.52 -10.38 15.07
N LEU A 153 -13.82 -9.09 15.02
CA LEU A 153 -12.93 -7.98 15.38
C LEU A 153 -13.38 -7.24 16.66
N ASP A 154 -14.41 -7.73 17.36
CA ASP A 154 -15.00 -7.03 18.51
C ASP A 154 -14.17 -7.15 19.82
N GLY A 155 -13.07 -7.92 19.82
CA GLY A 155 -12.24 -8.19 21.01
C GLY A 155 -11.25 -7.09 21.40
N GLY A 156 -11.30 -5.90 20.79
CA GLY A 156 -10.33 -4.82 21.03
C GLY A 156 -10.67 -3.92 22.21
N ASP A 157 -9.64 -3.38 22.90
CA ASP A 157 -9.77 -2.31 23.88
C ASP A 157 -10.18 -0.99 23.19
N GLY A 158 -11.47 -0.68 23.26
CA GLY A 158 -12.05 0.49 22.61
C GLY A 158 -11.48 1.82 23.12
N ASP A 159 -11.05 1.88 24.36
CA ASP A 159 -10.51 3.10 24.98
C ASP A 159 -9.12 3.42 24.40
N THR A 160 -8.28 2.42 24.24
CA THR A 160 -6.96 2.55 23.57
C THR A 160 -7.11 3.00 22.11
N VAL A 161 -8.11 2.47 21.39
CA VAL A 161 -8.37 2.88 20.00
C VAL A 161 -8.85 4.33 19.94
N GLU A 162 -9.73 4.77 20.85
CA GLU A 162 -10.21 6.15 20.91
C GLU A 162 -9.10 7.15 21.25
N GLU A 163 -8.21 6.79 22.17
CA GLU A 163 -7.05 7.62 22.51
C GLU A 163 -6.12 7.78 21.30
N PHE A 164 -5.94 6.72 20.52
CA PHE A 164 -5.10 6.74 19.33
C PHE A 164 -5.74 7.47 18.14
N LEU A 165 -7.03 7.23 17.87
CA LEU A 165 -7.76 7.79 16.74
C LEU A 165 -8.24 9.22 17.04
N SER A 166 -7.32 10.17 16.97
CA SER A 166 -7.64 11.59 17.13
C SER A 166 -7.81 12.29 15.78
N PRO A 167 -8.76 13.23 15.63
CA PRO A 167 -8.86 14.10 14.45
C PRO A 167 -7.58 14.86 14.14
N SER A 168 -6.67 15.04 15.09
CA SER A 168 -5.35 15.64 14.92
C SER A 168 -4.40 14.78 14.06
N LEU A 169 -4.70 13.49 13.85
CA LEU A 169 -3.98 12.62 12.93
C LEU A 169 -4.14 13.09 11.47
N ARG A 170 -5.14 13.89 11.19
CA ARG A 170 -5.35 14.54 9.89
C ARG A 170 -4.48 15.79 9.74
N ARG A 171 -3.18 15.59 9.54
CA ARG A 171 -2.17 16.67 9.53
C ARG A 171 -2.18 17.51 8.25
N HIS A 172 -2.66 16.99 7.15
CA HIS A 172 -2.63 17.65 5.84
C HIS A 172 -4.08 17.92 5.38
N ARG A 173 -4.52 19.17 5.47
CA ARG A 173 -5.80 19.62 4.93
C ARG A 173 -5.62 20.00 3.45
N ARG A 174 -6.69 19.85 2.67
CA ARG A 174 -6.75 20.18 1.25
C ARG A 174 -6.09 21.54 0.96
N SER A 175 -5.01 21.51 0.19
CA SER A 175 -4.55 22.63 -0.63
C SER A 175 -5.10 22.37 -2.03
N GLY A 176 -5.68 23.38 -2.66
CA GLY A 176 -6.43 23.18 -3.92
C GLY A 176 -5.65 22.49 -5.04
N PRO A 177 -6.33 22.00 -6.06
CA PRO A 177 -5.74 21.17 -7.11
C PRO A 177 -4.75 21.96 -7.94
N THR A 178 -3.53 21.44 -8.05
CA THR A 178 -2.45 21.99 -8.89
C THR A 178 -1.80 20.91 -9.76
N THR A 179 -2.46 19.77 -9.95
CA THR A 179 -1.99 18.72 -10.85
C THR A 179 -2.53 19.00 -12.25
N GLU A 180 -1.69 18.87 -13.26
CA GLU A 180 -2.10 19.04 -14.65
C GLU A 180 -2.98 17.87 -15.12
N ARG A 181 -3.87 18.13 -16.08
CA ARG A 181 -4.62 17.09 -16.80
C ARG A 181 -3.64 16.28 -17.67
N PRO A 182 -3.84 14.95 -17.84
CA PRO A 182 -4.98 14.13 -17.44
C PRO A 182 -4.87 13.48 -16.04
N VAL A 183 -3.73 13.52 -15.34
CA VAL A 183 -3.53 12.83 -14.06
C VAL A 183 -4.49 13.31 -12.97
N ALA A 184 -4.85 14.60 -12.98
CA ALA A 184 -5.87 15.11 -12.06
C ALA A 184 -7.23 14.44 -12.25
N ASP A 185 -7.62 14.19 -13.51
CA ASP A 185 -8.89 13.52 -13.85
C ASP A 185 -8.82 12.03 -13.44
N TRP A 186 -7.68 11.37 -13.59
CA TRP A 186 -7.47 9.98 -13.12
C TRP A 186 -7.51 9.86 -11.60
N LEU A 187 -6.85 10.78 -10.88
CA LEU A 187 -6.88 10.81 -9.41
C LEU A 187 -8.31 10.95 -8.90
N LEU A 188 -9.09 11.86 -9.51
CA LEU A 188 -10.47 12.08 -9.13
C LEU A 188 -11.31 10.83 -9.40
N ALA A 189 -11.27 10.29 -10.62
CA ALA A 189 -12.06 9.12 -11.02
C ALA A 189 -11.76 7.90 -10.15
N VAL A 190 -10.46 7.58 -9.91
CA VAL A 190 -10.08 6.46 -9.05
C VAL A 190 -10.51 6.69 -7.61
N HIS A 191 -10.34 7.91 -7.09
CA HIS A 191 -10.75 8.23 -5.72
C HIS A 191 -12.26 8.11 -5.51
N GLU A 192 -13.07 8.59 -6.46
CA GLU A 192 -14.54 8.49 -6.42
C GLU A 192 -14.99 7.02 -6.37
N GLU A 193 -14.45 6.16 -7.24
CA GLU A 193 -14.80 4.74 -7.28
C GLU A 193 -14.36 4.00 -6.01
N LEU A 194 -13.18 4.30 -5.49
CA LEU A 194 -12.72 3.67 -4.26
C LEU A 194 -13.53 4.15 -3.04
N CYS A 195 -13.93 5.42 -2.99
CA CYS A 195 -14.82 5.93 -1.95
C CYS A 195 -16.22 5.28 -2.03
N ALA A 196 -16.74 5.01 -3.24
CA ALA A 196 -17.97 4.23 -3.41
C ALA A 196 -17.82 2.83 -2.81
N ALA A 197 -16.72 2.14 -3.12
CA ALA A 197 -16.39 0.85 -2.50
C ALA A 197 -16.26 0.95 -0.97
N GLY A 198 -15.68 2.03 -0.45
CA GLY A 198 -15.59 2.33 0.99
C GLY A 198 -16.95 2.51 1.66
N ARG A 199 -17.99 2.91 0.92
CA ARG A 199 -19.38 2.97 1.39
C ARG A 199 -20.13 1.64 1.25
N GLY A 200 -19.51 0.62 0.68
CA GLY A 200 -20.13 -0.69 0.41
C GLY A 200 -20.87 -0.74 -0.94
N GLU A 201 -20.68 0.26 -1.78
CA GLU A 201 -21.20 0.29 -3.16
C GLU A 201 -20.25 -0.48 -4.09
N ALA A 202 -20.75 -1.05 -5.19
CA ALA A 202 -19.90 -1.68 -6.18
C ALA A 202 -19.18 -0.58 -7.00
N PRO A 203 -17.83 -0.54 -7.03
CA PRO A 203 -17.12 0.42 -7.85
C PRO A 203 -17.29 0.12 -9.34
N ASP A 204 -17.26 1.14 -10.18
CA ASP A 204 -17.21 0.94 -11.64
C ASP A 204 -15.82 0.44 -12.06
N VAL A 205 -15.72 -0.89 -12.14
CA VAL A 205 -14.50 -1.58 -12.56
C VAL A 205 -14.04 -1.14 -13.95
N SER A 206 -14.96 -0.76 -14.84
CA SER A 206 -14.62 -0.34 -16.20
C SER A 206 -13.88 1.01 -16.19
N THR A 207 -14.27 1.91 -15.31
CA THR A 207 -13.55 3.18 -15.08
C THR A 207 -12.16 2.94 -14.52
N LEU A 208 -12.03 2.07 -13.52
CA LEU A 208 -10.73 1.73 -12.93
C LEU A 208 -9.79 1.04 -13.94
N ASP A 209 -10.31 0.11 -14.74
CA ASP A 209 -9.53 -0.56 -15.78
C ASP A 209 -9.10 0.41 -16.88
N ARG A 210 -9.96 1.31 -17.31
CA ARG A 210 -9.61 2.35 -18.30
C ARG A 210 -8.47 3.25 -17.79
N VAL A 211 -8.53 3.68 -16.53
CA VAL A 211 -7.45 4.48 -15.94
C VAL A 211 -6.16 3.66 -15.81
N PHE A 212 -6.27 2.40 -15.39
CA PHE A 212 -5.13 1.49 -15.32
C PHE A 212 -4.44 1.31 -16.68
N ASP A 213 -5.21 1.05 -17.74
CA ASP A 213 -4.68 0.88 -19.09
C ASP A 213 -4.04 2.17 -19.62
N SER A 214 -4.68 3.32 -19.36
CA SER A 214 -4.14 4.64 -19.70
C SER A 214 -2.82 4.92 -18.96
N TYR A 215 -2.75 4.56 -17.69
CA TYR A 215 -1.54 4.67 -16.87
C TYR A 215 -0.41 3.77 -17.42
N CYS A 216 -0.73 2.52 -17.79
CA CYS A 216 0.22 1.56 -18.37
C CYS A 216 0.72 1.99 -19.75
N ALA A 217 -0.15 2.61 -20.57
CA ALA A 217 0.23 3.15 -21.87
C ALA A 217 1.29 4.26 -21.76
N GLY A 218 1.46 4.80 -20.56
CA GLY A 218 2.39 5.89 -20.28
C GLY A 218 1.84 7.22 -20.81
N GLY A 219 2.64 8.22 -20.65
CA GLY A 219 2.35 9.59 -21.08
C GLY A 219 3.42 10.50 -20.51
N THR A 220 3.38 11.77 -20.83
CA THR A 220 4.39 12.74 -20.42
C THR A 220 4.57 12.75 -18.89
N GLU A 221 3.48 12.66 -18.12
CA GLU A 221 3.52 12.74 -16.66
C GLU A 221 4.02 11.46 -15.99
N VAL A 222 3.58 10.29 -16.48
CA VAL A 222 4.13 9.00 -16.01
C VAL A 222 5.60 8.91 -16.39
N GLY A 223 5.98 9.40 -17.57
CA GLY A 223 7.37 9.53 -18.00
C GLY A 223 8.19 10.42 -17.06
N ALA A 224 7.68 11.59 -16.71
CA ALA A 224 8.35 12.50 -15.77
C ALA A 224 8.51 11.88 -14.36
N ALA A 225 7.49 11.16 -13.87
CA ALA A 225 7.58 10.42 -12.62
C ALA A 225 8.66 9.32 -12.67
N LEU A 226 8.78 8.62 -13.80
CA LEU A 226 9.83 7.62 -14.02
C LEU A 226 11.22 8.24 -14.05
N ASP A 227 11.38 9.41 -14.65
CA ASP A 227 12.66 10.10 -14.70
C ASP A 227 13.08 10.58 -13.31
N GLU A 228 12.15 11.10 -12.52
CA GLU A 228 12.41 11.44 -11.12
C GLU A 228 12.78 10.20 -10.29
N PHE A 229 12.06 9.10 -10.47
CA PHE A 229 12.43 7.82 -9.83
C PHE A 229 13.85 7.38 -10.17
N ARG A 230 14.24 7.44 -11.45
CA ARG A 230 15.60 7.11 -11.90
C ARG A 230 16.65 8.01 -11.26
N GLN A 231 16.37 9.30 -11.12
CA GLN A 231 17.25 10.24 -10.43
C GLN A 231 17.42 9.86 -8.95
N HIS A 232 16.34 9.54 -8.25
CA HIS A 232 16.39 9.10 -6.85
C HIS A 232 17.20 7.81 -6.68
N VAL A 233 16.96 6.80 -7.52
CA VAL A 233 17.69 5.51 -7.50
C VAL A 233 19.17 5.69 -7.83
N SER A 234 19.51 6.61 -8.73
CA SER A 234 20.90 6.90 -9.09
C SER A 234 21.66 7.68 -8.02
N SER A 235 20.93 8.30 -7.08
CA SER A 235 21.53 9.10 -6.02
C SER A 235 22.43 8.29 -5.07
N LEU A 236 23.50 8.91 -4.55
CA LEU A 236 24.38 8.27 -3.56
C LEU A 236 23.64 7.80 -2.32
N ARG A 237 22.59 8.53 -1.88
CA ARG A 237 21.77 8.16 -0.73
C ARG A 237 21.07 6.82 -0.93
N TYR A 238 20.51 6.57 -2.10
CA TYR A 238 19.86 5.29 -2.41
C TYR A 238 20.88 4.15 -2.58
N LYS A 239 22.03 4.43 -3.22
CA LYS A 239 23.11 3.43 -3.38
C LYS A 239 23.70 2.98 -2.06
N LEU A 240 23.74 3.86 -1.06
CA LEU A 240 24.18 3.54 0.31
C LEU A 240 23.07 2.88 1.14
N ALA A 241 21.79 3.08 0.80
CA ALA A 241 20.64 2.44 1.44
C ALA A 241 20.38 1.03 0.89
N ARG A 242 21.44 0.21 0.73
CA ARG A 242 21.27 -1.21 0.37
C ARG A 242 20.39 -1.91 1.40
N PRO A 243 19.61 -2.94 1.01
CA PRO A 243 18.67 -3.64 1.92
C PRO A 243 19.27 -4.06 3.26
N VAL A 244 20.54 -4.42 3.28
CA VAL A 244 21.29 -4.78 4.50
C VAL A 244 21.45 -3.57 5.44
N ILE A 245 21.79 -2.40 4.89
CA ILE A 245 21.99 -1.16 5.68
C ILE A 245 20.64 -0.61 6.11
N ALA A 246 19.65 -0.61 5.21
CA ALA A 246 18.29 -0.17 5.51
C ALA A 246 17.65 -1.03 6.62
N ARG A 247 17.86 -2.34 6.60
CA ARG A 247 17.40 -3.24 7.65
C ARG A 247 18.01 -2.88 9.01
N THR A 248 19.32 -2.68 9.07
CA THR A 248 20.01 -2.31 10.32
C THR A 248 19.54 -0.95 10.84
N LEU A 249 19.31 0.03 9.95
CA LEU A 249 18.79 1.35 10.33
C LEU A 249 17.35 1.27 10.84
N ILE A 250 16.48 0.48 10.20
CA ILE A 250 15.09 0.27 10.62
C ILE A 250 15.06 -0.45 11.96
N GLU A 251 15.88 -1.48 12.16
CA GLU A 251 16.00 -2.21 13.43
C GLU A 251 16.50 -1.29 14.55
N LEU A 252 17.46 -0.41 14.27
CA LEU A 252 17.94 0.61 15.20
C LEU A 252 16.87 1.66 15.53
N GLN A 253 16.14 2.14 14.52
CA GLN A 253 15.03 3.07 14.75
C GLN A 253 13.90 2.42 15.55
N ALA A 254 13.54 1.18 15.24
CA ALA A 254 12.56 0.42 16.01
C ALA A 254 12.99 0.26 17.47
N ALA A 255 14.26 -0.08 17.72
CA ALA A 255 14.80 -0.20 19.08
C ALA A 255 14.81 1.13 19.84
N VAL A 256 15.07 2.26 19.16
CA VAL A 256 15.02 3.60 19.76
C VAL A 256 13.58 3.99 20.09
N HIS A 257 12.62 3.70 19.20
CA HIS A 257 11.21 3.98 19.42
C HIS A 257 10.60 3.13 20.54
N LEU A 258 10.94 1.82 20.60
CA LEU A 258 10.55 0.94 21.70
C LEU A 258 11.08 1.45 23.06
N ARG A 259 12.33 1.94 23.11
CA ARG A 259 12.90 2.52 24.33
C ARG A 259 12.23 3.85 24.74
N LYS A 260 11.70 4.60 23.81
CA LYS A 260 11.03 5.90 24.05
C LYS A 260 9.53 5.78 24.25
N GLY A 261 8.94 4.59 24.16
CA GLY A 261 7.49 4.39 24.26
C GLY A 261 6.70 5.12 23.14
N THR A 262 7.33 5.41 22.01
CA THR A 262 6.73 6.18 20.90
C THR A 262 6.17 5.29 19.79
N TRP A 263 6.19 3.97 19.99
CA TRP A 263 5.43 2.99 19.21
C TRP A 263 4.35 2.41 20.12
N ALA A 264 3.14 2.86 19.94
CA ALA A 264 1.95 2.14 20.36
C ALA A 264 1.37 1.48 19.11
#